data_1a64f255ce8b79dcd89771145965edbb
#
_entry.id   1a64f255ce8b79dcd89771145965edbb
#
_cell.length_a   1.000
_cell.length_b   1.000
_cell.length_c   1.000
_cell.angle_alpha   90.00
_cell.angle_beta   90.00
_cell.angle_gamma   90.00
#
_symmetry.space_group_name_H-M   'P 1'
#
loop_
_entity.id
_entity.type
_entity.pdbx_description
1 polymer ?
#
loop_
_entity_poly.entity_id
_entity_poly.type
_entity_poly.pdbx_seq_one_letter_code
_entity_poly.pdbx_strand_id
1 'polypeptide(L)'
;TYKGRSICRRKRKRRCFMPKNIFSFQKADFHMHSVFSDGTDSPEELLDKIKIAGIDVFSLTDHDTCAGCEQMSALIKNDRAPYFIPGIEFSTEDEHGKYHILGYGFRMEDSEVTRVAAYCHESRLIKAQKRMDFLKDAFGFAFSDDEIRLVLQQNNPGKPHIARLCVSHGYAKSITDAIDNYLSKYPGKDEKLTPQQAIQTILLSDGVPVLAHGFFGSGAQRLSENEMILRIDRLQSYGLLGLEAFYSGFSEKQAAFLCALAEKNKLFITAGSDYHGENKAVRLGTLCADVCPSPLPYLKVFIRYIFCR
;
A
#
# COMPACT_ATOMS: atom_id res chain seq x y z
N THR A 1 -40.28 -9.82 6.72
CA THR A 1 -39.75 -11.18 6.93
C THR A 1 -38.79 -11.52 5.78
N TYR A 2 -37.50 -11.17 5.95
CA TYR A 2 -36.46 -11.56 5.02
C TYR A 2 -36.01 -13.00 5.33
N LYS A 3 -36.36 -13.95 4.49
CA LYS A 3 -35.84 -15.31 4.55
C LYS A 3 -34.40 -15.30 4.04
N GLY A 4 -33.44 -15.54 4.93
CA GLY A 4 -32.02 -15.72 4.59
C GLY A 4 -31.84 -16.90 3.65
N ARG A 5 -31.36 -16.65 2.43
CA ARG A 5 -30.82 -17.69 1.54
C ARG A 5 -29.40 -17.99 2.01
N SER A 6 -29.23 -19.16 2.61
CA SER A 6 -27.93 -19.79 2.82
C SER A 6 -27.24 -19.98 1.47
N ILE A 7 -26.25 -19.15 1.16
CA ILE A 7 -25.40 -19.36 -0.01
C ILE A 7 -24.33 -20.36 0.41
N CYS A 8 -24.60 -21.63 0.12
CA CYS A 8 -23.59 -22.69 0.20
C CYS A 8 -22.52 -22.40 -0.86
N ARG A 9 -21.46 -21.64 -0.49
CA ARG A 9 -20.31 -21.41 -1.38
C ARG A 9 -19.58 -22.75 -1.57
N ARG A 10 -19.76 -23.40 -2.73
CA ARG A 10 -18.88 -24.46 -3.19
C ARG A 10 -17.45 -23.92 -3.20
N LYS A 11 -16.61 -24.37 -2.28
CA LYS A 11 -15.17 -24.16 -2.30
C LYS A 11 -14.64 -24.76 -3.63
N ARG A 12 -14.48 -23.93 -4.65
CA ARG A 12 -13.69 -24.32 -5.81
C ARG A 12 -12.27 -24.51 -5.30
N LYS A 13 -11.80 -25.75 -5.24
CA LYS A 13 -10.39 -26.07 -5.00
C LYS A 13 -9.60 -25.36 -6.10
N ARG A 14 -8.95 -24.26 -5.76
CA ARG A 14 -7.92 -23.68 -6.62
C ARG A 14 -6.85 -24.76 -6.79
N ARG A 15 -6.62 -25.22 -8.02
CA ARG A 15 -5.31 -25.76 -8.37
C ARG A 15 -4.38 -24.55 -8.43
N CYS A 16 -3.87 -24.14 -7.29
CA CYS A 16 -2.81 -23.17 -7.23
C CYS A 16 -1.60 -23.81 -7.89
N PHE A 17 -1.18 -23.31 -9.02
CA PHE A 17 0.06 -23.71 -9.65
C PHE A 17 1.18 -23.12 -8.79
N MET A 18 1.63 -23.89 -7.80
CA MET A 18 2.75 -23.49 -6.96
C MET A 18 4.06 -23.70 -7.71
N PRO A 19 4.85 -22.65 -7.93
CA PRO A 19 6.20 -22.83 -8.44
C PRO A 19 6.98 -23.76 -7.49
N LYS A 20 7.58 -24.84 -8.02
CA LYS A 20 8.24 -25.88 -7.22
C LYS A 20 9.29 -25.35 -6.23
N ASN A 21 9.85 -24.18 -6.52
CA ASN A 21 10.97 -23.60 -5.77
C ASN A 21 10.60 -22.35 -4.95
N ILE A 22 9.31 -21.96 -4.85
CA ILE A 22 8.92 -20.73 -4.15
C ILE A 22 9.31 -20.72 -2.66
N PHE A 23 9.51 -21.87 -2.04
CA PHE A 23 9.90 -21.94 -0.62
C PHE A 23 11.41 -21.95 -0.38
N SER A 24 12.22 -21.99 -1.45
CA SER A 24 13.68 -21.95 -1.36
C SER A 24 14.28 -20.54 -1.51
N PHE A 25 13.43 -19.50 -1.54
CA PHE A 25 13.88 -18.12 -1.65
C PHE A 25 14.80 -17.71 -0.49
N GLN A 26 15.73 -16.80 -0.78
CA GLN A 26 16.67 -16.23 0.17
C GLN A 26 16.43 -14.75 0.43
N LYS A 27 15.83 -14.03 -0.53
CA LYS A 27 15.57 -12.61 -0.43
C LYS A 27 14.15 -12.29 -0.88
N ALA A 28 13.43 -11.51 -0.07
CA ALA A 28 12.08 -11.07 -0.37
C ALA A 28 11.88 -9.59 0.01
N ASP A 29 10.94 -8.94 -0.69
CA ASP A 29 10.52 -7.58 -0.38
C ASP A 29 9.03 -7.45 -0.72
N PHE A 30 8.18 -7.24 0.29
CA PHE A 30 6.72 -7.24 0.11
C PHE A 30 6.10 -5.85 0.17
N HIS A 31 6.90 -4.77 0.16
CA HIS A 31 6.39 -3.42 0.22
C HIS A 31 7.20 -2.49 -0.66
N MET A 32 6.63 -2.11 -1.79
CA MET A 32 7.23 -1.20 -2.77
C MET A 32 6.17 -0.54 -3.64
N HIS A 33 6.50 0.61 -4.21
CA HIS A 33 5.61 1.47 -4.97
C HIS A 33 6.15 1.76 -6.36
N SER A 34 5.24 1.91 -7.32
CA SER A 34 5.53 2.27 -8.70
C SER A 34 4.93 3.63 -9.08
N VAL A 35 5.10 4.02 -10.34
CA VAL A 35 4.46 5.23 -10.92
C VAL A 35 2.92 5.18 -10.89
N PHE A 36 2.32 4.04 -10.56
CA PHE A 36 0.86 3.94 -10.40
C PHE A 36 0.37 4.50 -9.07
N SER A 37 1.28 4.78 -8.13
CA SER A 37 0.97 5.54 -6.92
C SER A 37 1.93 6.73 -6.73
N ASP A 38 2.92 6.62 -5.90
CA ASP A 38 3.86 7.68 -5.56
C ASP A 38 5.34 7.23 -5.65
N GLY A 39 5.61 6.09 -6.28
CA GLY A 39 6.93 5.71 -6.74
C GLY A 39 7.32 6.42 -8.03
N THR A 40 8.59 6.27 -8.43
CA THR A 40 9.12 6.87 -9.69
C THR A 40 9.40 5.86 -10.78
N ASP A 41 9.41 4.57 -10.47
CA ASP A 41 9.72 3.53 -11.44
C ASP A 41 8.46 2.92 -12.04
N SER A 42 8.47 2.66 -13.35
CA SER A 42 7.46 1.82 -13.99
C SER A 42 7.58 0.37 -13.50
N PRO A 43 6.54 -0.48 -13.62
CA PRO A 43 6.64 -1.89 -13.30
C PRO A 43 7.76 -2.63 -14.04
N GLU A 44 8.07 -2.26 -15.27
CA GLU A 44 9.20 -2.80 -16.04
C GLU A 44 10.54 -2.47 -15.39
N GLU A 45 10.79 -1.18 -15.12
CA GLU A 45 12.01 -0.68 -14.48
C GLU A 45 12.17 -1.30 -13.08
N LEU A 46 11.06 -1.37 -12.33
CA LEU A 46 11.04 -1.97 -11.00
C LEU A 46 11.38 -3.46 -11.05
N LEU A 47 10.83 -4.22 -12.03
CA LEU A 47 11.15 -5.63 -12.21
C LEU A 47 12.64 -5.85 -12.51
N ASP A 48 13.26 -4.99 -13.32
CA ASP A 48 14.68 -5.10 -13.61
C ASP A 48 15.55 -4.76 -12.39
N LYS A 49 15.17 -3.75 -11.61
CA LYS A 49 15.82 -3.42 -10.33
C LYS A 49 15.68 -4.57 -9.31
N ILE A 50 14.53 -5.23 -9.24
CA ILE A 50 14.25 -6.40 -8.39
C ILE A 50 15.21 -7.56 -8.77
N LYS A 51 15.36 -7.84 -10.07
CA LYS A 51 16.31 -8.86 -10.56
C LYS A 51 17.76 -8.53 -10.20
N ILE A 52 18.16 -7.27 -10.42
CA ILE A 52 19.51 -6.78 -10.06
C ILE A 52 19.75 -6.88 -8.55
N ALA A 53 18.75 -6.56 -7.75
CA ALA A 53 18.83 -6.68 -6.30
C ALA A 53 18.84 -8.13 -5.79
N GLY A 54 18.59 -9.12 -6.67
CA GLY A 54 18.54 -10.54 -6.32
C GLY A 54 17.36 -10.89 -5.41
N ILE A 55 16.23 -10.20 -5.56
CA ILE A 55 15.00 -10.48 -4.81
C ILE A 55 14.29 -11.65 -5.49
N ASP A 56 14.02 -12.71 -4.73
CA ASP A 56 13.39 -13.93 -5.24
C ASP A 56 11.86 -13.89 -5.18
N VAL A 57 11.29 -13.20 -4.19
CA VAL A 57 9.84 -13.05 -4.00
C VAL A 57 9.52 -11.62 -3.63
N PHE A 58 8.52 -11.04 -4.26
CA PHE A 58 8.12 -9.65 -4.00
C PHE A 58 6.63 -9.41 -4.15
N SER A 59 6.20 -8.26 -3.63
CA SER A 59 4.85 -7.73 -3.84
C SER A 59 4.93 -6.25 -4.20
N LEU A 60 4.18 -5.83 -5.21
CA LEU A 60 3.95 -4.44 -5.53
C LEU A 60 2.68 -3.99 -4.79
N THR A 61 2.78 -2.90 -4.02
CA THR A 61 1.75 -2.47 -3.06
C THR A 61 1.37 -1.01 -3.24
N ASP A 62 1.15 -0.60 -4.47
CA ASP A 62 0.75 0.77 -4.81
C ASP A 62 -0.42 1.27 -3.96
N HIS A 63 -0.38 2.55 -3.57
CA HIS A 63 -1.42 3.18 -2.76
C HIS A 63 -2.77 3.24 -3.47
N ASP A 64 -3.77 2.61 -2.87
CA ASP A 64 -5.18 2.66 -3.26
C ASP A 64 -5.47 2.23 -4.72
N THR A 65 -4.55 1.48 -5.37
CA THR A 65 -4.69 1.02 -6.75
C THR A 65 -4.08 -0.37 -6.99
N CYS A 66 -4.64 -1.12 -7.93
CA CYS A 66 -4.11 -2.41 -8.40
C CYS A 66 -3.51 -2.32 -9.82
N ALA A 67 -3.48 -1.15 -10.45
CA ALA A 67 -3.05 -1.01 -11.85
C ALA A 67 -1.59 -1.45 -12.07
N GLY A 68 -0.69 -1.14 -11.13
CA GLY A 68 0.69 -1.63 -11.17
C GLY A 68 0.80 -3.16 -11.06
N CYS A 69 -0.06 -3.78 -10.26
CA CYS A 69 -0.13 -5.25 -10.15
C CYS A 69 -0.61 -5.92 -11.44
N GLU A 70 -1.57 -5.32 -12.16
CA GLU A 70 -2.04 -5.84 -13.45
C GLU A 70 -0.92 -5.84 -14.48
N GLN A 71 -0.19 -4.74 -14.58
CA GLN A 71 0.95 -4.62 -15.49
C GLN A 71 2.09 -5.57 -15.08
N MET A 72 2.45 -5.62 -13.80
CA MET A 72 3.47 -6.53 -13.27
C MET A 72 3.12 -8.00 -13.57
N SER A 73 1.86 -8.40 -13.38
CA SER A 73 1.38 -9.75 -13.70
C SER A 73 1.53 -10.11 -15.18
N ALA A 74 1.38 -9.14 -16.08
CA ALA A 74 1.58 -9.35 -17.51
C ALA A 74 3.06 -9.51 -17.90
N LEU A 75 3.98 -8.91 -17.14
CA LEU A 75 5.42 -9.01 -17.36
C LEU A 75 5.99 -10.35 -16.88
N ILE A 76 5.44 -10.92 -15.81
CA ILE A 76 5.92 -12.15 -15.19
C ILE A 76 5.20 -13.35 -15.82
N LYS A 77 5.79 -13.90 -16.87
CA LYS A 77 5.19 -15.00 -17.68
C LYS A 77 5.68 -16.40 -17.27
N ASN A 78 6.61 -16.54 -16.34
CA ASN A 78 7.33 -17.79 -16.09
C ASN A 78 7.25 -18.21 -14.62
N ASP A 79 7.29 -19.54 -14.39
CA ASP A 79 7.38 -20.18 -13.06
C ASP A 79 8.79 -20.08 -12.42
N ARG A 80 9.53 -19.01 -12.72
CA ARG A 80 10.88 -18.77 -12.21
C ARG A 80 10.89 -17.48 -11.38
N ALA A 81 11.83 -17.41 -10.44
CA ALA A 81 12.08 -16.18 -9.68
C ALA A 81 12.48 -15.00 -10.61
N PRO A 82 12.09 -13.77 -10.28
CA PRO A 82 11.38 -13.39 -9.06
C PRO A 82 9.89 -13.77 -9.12
N TYR A 83 9.36 -14.27 -7.99
CA TYR A 83 7.94 -14.62 -7.87
C TYR A 83 7.15 -13.41 -7.38
N PHE A 84 6.07 -13.11 -8.05
CA PHE A 84 5.20 -11.99 -7.76
C PHE A 84 3.97 -12.43 -6.95
N ILE A 85 3.65 -11.68 -5.90
CA ILE A 85 2.43 -11.78 -5.12
C ILE A 85 1.67 -10.45 -5.29
N PRO A 86 0.44 -10.44 -5.85
CA PRO A 86 -0.35 -9.22 -5.94
C PRO A 86 -0.53 -8.57 -4.57
N GLY A 87 -0.30 -7.27 -4.51
CA GLY A 87 -0.43 -6.47 -3.29
C GLY A 87 -1.14 -5.15 -3.53
N ILE A 88 -1.53 -4.51 -2.44
CA ILE A 88 -2.08 -3.16 -2.39
C ILE A 88 -1.79 -2.56 -1.03
N GLU A 89 -1.59 -1.25 -0.95
CA GLU A 89 -1.55 -0.52 0.31
C GLU A 89 -2.73 0.45 0.39
N PHE A 90 -3.73 0.16 1.21
CA PHE A 90 -4.84 1.06 1.45
C PHE A 90 -4.46 2.16 2.45
N SER A 91 -4.66 3.42 2.04
CA SER A 91 -4.57 4.59 2.92
C SER A 91 -5.84 4.71 3.75
N THR A 92 -5.73 4.52 5.06
CA THR A 92 -6.89 4.50 5.96
C THR A 92 -6.85 5.59 7.03
N GLU A 93 -8.03 5.97 7.53
CA GLU A 93 -8.18 6.95 8.61
C GLU A 93 -9.41 6.63 9.46
N ASP A 94 -9.26 6.73 10.78
CA ASP A 94 -10.36 6.70 11.75
C ASP A 94 -10.12 7.72 12.88
N GLU A 95 -10.93 7.70 13.93
CA GLU A 95 -10.79 8.56 15.11
C GLU A 95 -9.46 8.35 15.88
N HIS A 96 -8.76 7.25 15.63
CA HIS A 96 -7.47 6.91 16.26
C HIS A 96 -6.25 7.28 15.39
N GLY A 97 -6.48 7.88 14.21
CA GLY A 97 -5.43 8.41 13.35
C GLY A 97 -5.38 7.81 11.94
N LYS A 98 -4.26 8.03 11.29
CA LYS A 98 -3.99 7.60 9.91
C LYS A 98 -2.97 6.48 9.93
N TYR A 99 -3.23 5.40 9.20
CA TYR A 99 -2.31 4.29 9.02
C TYR A 99 -2.67 3.47 7.79
N HIS A 100 -1.78 2.63 7.35
CA HIS A 100 -1.94 1.90 6.11
C HIS A 100 -2.19 0.41 6.36
N ILE A 101 -3.04 -0.18 5.51
CA ILE A 101 -3.34 -1.61 5.53
C ILE A 101 -2.89 -2.21 4.20
N LEU A 102 -1.89 -3.07 4.27
CA LEU A 102 -1.43 -3.88 3.15
C LEU A 102 -2.38 -5.05 2.92
N GLY A 103 -2.66 -5.33 1.66
CA GLY A 103 -3.39 -6.53 1.25
C GLY A 103 -2.51 -7.39 0.36
N TYR A 104 -2.47 -8.72 0.61
CA TYR A 104 -1.64 -9.62 -0.16
C TYR A 104 -2.39 -10.83 -0.70
N GLY A 105 -2.02 -11.28 -1.90
CA GLY A 105 -2.48 -12.53 -2.48
C GLY A 105 -3.99 -12.60 -2.70
N PHE A 106 -4.66 -11.46 -2.83
CA PHE A 106 -6.08 -11.37 -3.17
C PHE A 106 -6.32 -11.74 -4.64
N ARG A 107 -7.58 -11.99 -4.99
CA ARG A 107 -7.97 -12.16 -6.38
C ARG A 107 -7.94 -10.81 -7.09
N MET A 108 -7.28 -10.77 -8.25
CA MET A 108 -7.24 -9.56 -9.09
C MET A 108 -8.53 -9.37 -9.91
N GLU A 109 -9.15 -10.47 -10.36
CA GLU A 109 -10.34 -10.42 -11.21
C GLU A 109 -11.62 -10.37 -10.36
N ASP A 110 -12.55 -9.47 -10.70
CA ASP A 110 -13.89 -9.33 -10.10
C ASP A 110 -13.90 -9.40 -8.57
N SER A 111 -12.91 -8.76 -7.92
CA SER A 111 -12.76 -8.80 -6.47
C SER A 111 -13.25 -7.51 -5.81
N GLU A 112 -13.49 -7.57 -4.50
CA GLU A 112 -13.82 -6.40 -3.70
C GLU A 112 -12.66 -5.41 -3.66
N VAL A 113 -11.40 -5.90 -3.63
CA VAL A 113 -10.20 -5.06 -3.66
C VAL A 113 -10.16 -4.22 -4.94
N THR A 114 -10.36 -4.82 -6.13
CA THR A 114 -10.32 -4.08 -7.39
C THR A 114 -11.44 -3.07 -7.51
N ARG A 115 -12.66 -3.40 -7.01
CA ARG A 115 -13.80 -2.47 -6.98
C ARG A 115 -13.54 -1.28 -6.05
N VAL A 116 -13.02 -1.53 -4.85
CA VAL A 116 -12.70 -0.47 -3.88
C VAL A 116 -11.53 0.37 -4.35
N ALA A 117 -10.50 -0.23 -4.97
CA ALA A 117 -9.40 0.50 -5.58
C ALA A 117 -9.88 1.45 -6.69
N ALA A 118 -10.79 0.99 -7.57
CA ALA A 118 -11.40 1.84 -8.60
C ALA A 118 -12.18 3.01 -7.97
N TYR A 119 -12.96 2.76 -6.92
CA TYR A 119 -13.66 3.82 -6.18
C TYR A 119 -12.69 4.82 -5.54
N CYS A 120 -11.58 4.37 -4.95
CA CYS A 120 -10.56 5.24 -4.39
C CYS A 120 -9.92 6.12 -5.47
N HIS A 121 -9.64 5.55 -6.65
CA HIS A 121 -9.11 6.30 -7.78
C HIS A 121 -10.09 7.38 -8.25
N GLU A 122 -11.36 7.04 -8.50
CA GLU A 122 -12.41 8.00 -8.89
C GLU A 122 -12.57 9.12 -7.84
N SER A 123 -12.65 8.75 -6.56
CA SER A 123 -12.70 9.70 -5.46
C SER A 123 -11.49 10.67 -5.47
N ARG A 124 -10.31 10.18 -5.85
CA ARG A 124 -9.08 10.96 -5.94
C ARG A 124 -9.12 11.97 -7.10
N LEU A 125 -9.65 11.57 -8.26
CA LEU A 125 -9.89 12.46 -9.41
C LEU A 125 -10.83 13.60 -9.02
N ILE A 126 -11.97 13.27 -8.42
CA ILE A 126 -12.96 14.26 -7.95
C ILE A 126 -12.33 15.24 -6.95
N LYS A 127 -11.52 14.76 -6.03
CA LYS A 127 -10.82 15.61 -5.04
C LYS A 127 -9.78 16.52 -5.70
N ALA A 128 -9.04 16.02 -6.67
CA ALA A 128 -8.07 16.83 -7.40
C ALA A 128 -8.76 17.97 -8.14
N GLN A 129 -9.86 17.71 -8.84
CA GLN A 129 -10.68 18.71 -9.49
C GLN A 129 -11.20 19.75 -8.48
N LYS A 130 -11.85 19.34 -7.41
CA LYS A 130 -12.39 20.24 -6.38
C LYS A 130 -11.31 21.13 -5.75
N ARG A 131 -10.08 20.63 -5.59
CA ARG A 131 -8.95 21.45 -5.10
C ARG A 131 -8.52 22.52 -6.10
N MET A 132 -8.49 22.19 -7.39
CA MET A 132 -8.20 23.18 -8.45
C MET A 132 -9.30 24.23 -8.55
N ASP A 133 -10.58 23.83 -8.45
CA ASP A 133 -11.71 24.75 -8.39
C ASP A 133 -11.61 25.69 -7.17
N PHE A 134 -11.28 25.14 -5.99
CA PHE A 134 -11.05 25.94 -4.79
C PHE A 134 -9.90 26.93 -4.94
N LEU A 135 -8.79 26.55 -5.57
CA LEU A 135 -7.67 27.48 -5.82
C LEU A 135 -8.09 28.62 -6.74
N LYS A 136 -8.92 28.34 -7.74
CA LYS A 136 -9.50 29.35 -8.61
C LYS A 136 -10.40 30.31 -7.84
N ASP A 137 -11.35 29.78 -7.06
CA ASP A 137 -12.39 30.57 -6.37
C ASP A 137 -11.82 31.38 -5.20
N ALA A 138 -10.90 30.80 -4.42
CA ALA A 138 -10.38 31.42 -3.20
C ALA A 138 -9.15 32.32 -3.43
N PHE A 139 -8.34 32.04 -4.47
CA PHE A 139 -7.06 32.71 -4.69
C PHE A 139 -6.91 33.28 -6.10
N GLY A 140 -7.89 33.07 -7.01
CA GLY A 140 -7.84 33.54 -8.38
C GLY A 140 -6.83 32.81 -9.27
N PHE A 141 -6.39 31.60 -8.88
CA PHE A 141 -5.47 30.80 -9.69
C PHE A 141 -6.19 30.31 -10.94
N ALA A 142 -5.59 30.53 -12.10
CA ALA A 142 -6.17 30.15 -13.38
C ALA A 142 -5.30 29.06 -14.03
N PHE A 143 -5.92 27.93 -14.30
CA PHE A 143 -5.32 26.83 -15.05
C PHE A 143 -6.14 26.59 -16.31
N SER A 144 -5.50 26.26 -17.41
CA SER A 144 -6.18 25.89 -18.65
C SER A 144 -6.83 24.50 -18.52
N ASP A 145 -7.84 24.21 -19.34
CA ASP A 145 -8.49 22.91 -19.39
C ASP A 145 -7.51 21.77 -19.72
N ASP A 146 -6.47 22.06 -20.53
CA ASP A 146 -5.42 21.10 -20.86
C ASP A 146 -4.54 20.77 -19.66
N GLU A 147 -4.15 21.77 -18.88
CA GLU A 147 -3.37 21.57 -17.65
C GLU A 147 -4.14 20.79 -16.59
N ILE A 148 -5.42 21.14 -16.40
CA ILE A 148 -6.33 20.39 -15.51
C ILE A 148 -6.40 18.92 -15.96
N ARG A 149 -6.62 18.69 -17.26
CA ARG A 149 -6.68 17.35 -17.83
C ARG A 149 -5.38 16.58 -17.61
N LEU A 150 -4.21 17.20 -17.82
CA LEU A 150 -2.90 16.57 -17.57
C LEU A 150 -2.71 16.17 -16.10
N VAL A 151 -3.18 16.97 -15.15
CA VAL A 151 -3.16 16.60 -13.73
C VAL A 151 -4.09 15.41 -13.47
N LEU A 152 -5.30 15.40 -14.01
CA LEU A 152 -6.29 14.33 -13.81
C LEU A 152 -5.91 13.02 -14.52
N GLN A 153 -5.10 13.08 -15.58
CA GLN A 153 -4.58 11.91 -16.29
C GLN A 153 -3.41 11.23 -15.58
N GLN A 154 -2.87 11.81 -14.48
CA GLN A 154 -1.86 11.13 -13.68
C GLN A 154 -2.44 9.86 -13.06
N ASN A 155 -1.62 8.84 -12.93
CA ASN A 155 -2.03 7.56 -12.32
C ASN A 155 -2.58 7.74 -10.89
N ASN A 156 -2.02 8.69 -10.14
CA ASN A 156 -2.40 8.99 -8.76
C ASN A 156 -2.42 10.50 -8.51
N PRO A 157 -3.40 11.26 -9.08
CA PRO A 157 -3.43 12.71 -8.96
C PRO A 157 -3.64 13.14 -7.50
N GLY A 158 -2.80 14.05 -7.04
CA GLY A 158 -2.83 14.52 -5.65
C GLY A 158 -2.24 15.91 -5.46
N LYS A 159 -2.17 16.36 -4.20
CA LYS A 159 -1.62 17.68 -3.85
C LYS A 159 -0.27 17.99 -4.51
N PRO A 160 0.72 17.07 -4.60
CA PRO A 160 2.00 17.38 -5.23
C PRO A 160 1.90 17.75 -6.71
N HIS A 161 0.99 17.10 -7.46
CA HIS A 161 0.78 17.41 -8.88
C HIS A 161 0.20 18.80 -9.08
N ILE A 162 -0.84 19.14 -8.29
CA ILE A 162 -1.45 20.48 -8.31
C ILE A 162 -0.44 21.54 -7.84
N ALA A 163 0.36 21.23 -6.82
CA ALA A 163 1.40 22.12 -6.31
C ALA A 163 2.48 22.43 -7.35
N ARG A 164 2.91 21.43 -8.14
CA ARG A 164 3.83 21.67 -9.27
C ARG A 164 3.22 22.64 -10.30
N LEU A 165 1.93 22.48 -10.58
CA LEU A 165 1.22 23.39 -11.47
C LEU A 165 1.15 24.82 -10.89
N CYS A 166 0.89 24.97 -9.58
CA CYS A 166 0.94 26.29 -8.92
C CYS A 166 2.33 26.94 -9.03
N VAL A 167 3.40 26.16 -8.88
CA VAL A 167 4.79 26.66 -8.99
C VAL A 167 5.12 27.07 -10.44
N SER A 168 4.71 26.28 -11.44
CA SER A 168 4.96 26.60 -12.85
C SER A 168 4.28 27.91 -13.31
N HIS A 169 3.14 28.24 -12.71
CA HIS A 169 2.43 29.51 -12.93
C HIS A 169 2.94 30.68 -12.06
N GLY A 170 3.93 30.44 -11.17
CA GLY A 170 4.42 31.46 -10.26
C GLY A 170 3.47 31.83 -9.12
N TYR A 171 2.40 31.05 -8.89
CA TYR A 171 1.47 31.24 -7.77
C TYR A 171 2.05 30.85 -6.41
N ALA A 172 3.07 30.00 -6.43
CA ALA A 172 3.77 29.54 -5.22
C ALA A 172 5.29 29.46 -5.47
N LYS A 173 6.09 29.66 -4.40
CA LYS A 173 7.55 29.67 -4.49
C LYS A 173 8.15 28.25 -4.55
N SER A 174 7.43 27.27 -4.03
CA SER A 174 7.85 25.86 -3.99
C SER A 174 6.63 24.96 -3.85
N ILE A 175 6.83 23.64 -4.04
CA ILE A 175 5.79 22.61 -3.80
C ILE A 175 5.29 22.67 -2.36
N THR A 176 6.18 22.79 -1.38
CA THR A 176 5.84 22.92 0.04
C THR A 176 5.01 24.19 0.28
N ASP A 177 5.41 25.32 -0.26
CA ASP A 177 4.67 26.58 -0.16
C ASP A 177 3.25 26.44 -0.74
N ALA A 178 3.11 25.82 -1.93
CA ALA A 178 1.81 25.55 -2.54
C ALA A 178 0.91 24.67 -1.67
N ILE A 179 1.48 23.63 -1.05
CA ILE A 179 0.72 22.72 -0.19
C ILE A 179 0.30 23.42 1.10
N ASP A 180 1.22 24.08 1.81
CA ASP A 180 0.98 24.59 3.16
C ASP A 180 0.11 25.87 3.14
N ASN A 181 0.36 26.76 2.19
CA ASN A 181 -0.28 28.06 2.16
C ASN A 181 -1.56 28.14 1.32
N TYR A 182 -1.80 27.14 0.44
CA TYR A 182 -2.96 27.16 -0.45
C TYR A 182 -3.77 25.86 -0.39
N LEU A 183 -3.20 24.71 -0.78
CA LEU A 183 -3.92 23.45 -0.89
C LEU A 183 -4.42 22.88 0.44
N SER A 184 -3.71 23.14 1.55
CA SER A 184 -4.12 22.71 2.89
C SER A 184 -5.27 23.54 3.47
N LYS A 185 -5.60 24.68 2.85
CA LYS A 185 -6.77 25.49 3.21
C LYS A 185 -8.08 25.02 2.58
N TYR A 186 -8.01 24.03 1.68
CA TYR A 186 -9.20 23.42 1.11
C TYR A 186 -10.08 22.82 2.22
N PRO A 187 -11.34 23.29 2.37
CA PRO A 187 -12.19 22.93 3.52
C PRO A 187 -12.84 21.55 3.39
N GLY A 188 -12.75 20.94 2.19
CA GLY A 188 -13.36 19.64 1.95
C GLY A 188 -12.63 18.53 2.70
N LYS A 189 -13.39 17.65 3.36
CA LYS A 189 -12.84 16.45 3.99
C LYS A 189 -12.47 15.43 2.94
N ASP A 190 -11.29 14.86 3.07
CA ASP A 190 -10.89 13.68 2.31
C ASP A 190 -11.57 12.47 2.93
N GLU A 191 -12.62 11.95 2.30
CA GLU A 191 -13.17 10.66 2.68
C GLU A 191 -12.13 9.58 2.36
N LYS A 192 -11.67 8.92 3.41
CA LYS A 192 -10.77 7.79 3.32
C LYS A 192 -11.48 6.53 3.79
N LEU A 193 -10.98 5.39 3.36
CA LEU A 193 -11.40 4.13 3.93
C LEU A 193 -11.09 4.11 5.42
N THR A 194 -11.98 3.54 6.22
CA THR A 194 -11.61 3.14 7.58
C THR A 194 -10.75 1.88 7.53
N PRO A 195 -9.90 1.63 8.54
CA PRO A 195 -9.14 0.39 8.62
C PRO A 195 -10.02 -0.85 8.59
N GLN A 196 -11.20 -0.80 9.21
CA GLN A 196 -12.18 -1.87 9.17
C GLN A 196 -12.65 -2.17 7.75
N GLN A 197 -12.97 -1.14 6.96
CA GLN A 197 -13.37 -1.29 5.56
C GLN A 197 -12.25 -1.90 4.72
N ALA A 198 -11.01 -1.41 4.86
CA ALA A 198 -9.86 -1.94 4.13
C ALA A 198 -9.60 -3.41 4.46
N ILE A 199 -9.58 -3.78 5.76
CA ILE A 199 -9.39 -5.16 6.21
C ILE A 199 -10.48 -6.07 5.65
N GLN A 200 -11.76 -5.69 5.76
CA GLN A 200 -12.86 -6.49 5.25
C GLN A 200 -12.83 -6.63 3.71
N THR A 201 -12.48 -5.56 2.99
CA THR A 201 -12.29 -5.58 1.54
C THR A 201 -11.25 -6.62 1.11
N ILE A 202 -10.10 -6.65 1.81
CA ILE A 202 -9.03 -7.61 1.54
C ILE A 202 -9.50 -9.05 1.83
N LEU A 203 -10.15 -9.27 2.96
CA LEU A 203 -10.67 -10.60 3.35
C LEU A 203 -11.73 -11.12 2.38
N LEU A 204 -12.67 -10.27 1.94
CA LEU A 204 -13.70 -10.63 0.97
C LEU A 204 -13.13 -11.00 -0.41
N SER A 205 -11.91 -10.55 -0.69
CA SER A 205 -11.16 -10.88 -1.91
C SER A 205 -10.24 -12.09 -1.75
N ASP A 206 -10.38 -12.85 -0.68
CA ASP A 206 -9.47 -13.94 -0.29
C ASP A 206 -8.02 -13.45 -0.06
N GLY A 207 -7.81 -12.19 0.34
CA GLY A 207 -6.52 -11.59 0.65
C GLY A 207 -6.10 -11.75 2.11
N VAL A 208 -4.87 -11.35 2.42
CA VAL A 208 -4.32 -11.30 3.78
C VAL A 208 -4.07 -9.86 4.17
N PRO A 209 -4.87 -9.26 5.09
CA PRO A 209 -4.65 -7.90 5.57
C PRO A 209 -3.52 -7.86 6.60
N VAL A 210 -2.60 -6.91 6.42
CA VAL A 210 -1.41 -6.69 7.23
C VAL A 210 -1.28 -5.22 7.59
N LEU A 211 -0.95 -4.88 8.83
CA LEU A 211 -0.65 -3.49 9.21
C LEU A 211 0.74 -3.10 8.69
N ALA A 212 0.80 -2.07 7.85
CA ALA A 212 2.05 -1.50 7.34
C ALA A 212 2.75 -0.65 8.40
N HIS A 213 4.09 -0.68 8.42
CA HIS A 213 4.97 0.21 9.21
C HIS A 213 4.34 0.80 10.49
N GLY A 214 3.73 -0.06 11.32
CA GLY A 214 2.75 0.27 12.36
C GLY A 214 3.13 1.31 13.39
N PHE A 215 4.44 1.54 13.68
CA PHE A 215 4.89 2.62 14.56
C PHE A 215 4.75 4.02 13.93
N PHE A 216 4.61 4.10 12.61
CA PHE A 216 4.49 5.35 11.90
C PHE A 216 3.02 5.61 11.55
N GLY A 217 2.54 6.79 11.95
CA GLY A 217 1.30 7.35 11.44
C GLY A 217 1.59 8.34 10.31
N SER A 218 0.62 9.16 9.92
CA SER A 218 0.86 10.21 8.95
C SER A 218 1.77 11.31 9.54
N GLY A 219 2.73 11.77 8.74
CA GLY A 219 3.66 12.83 9.15
C GLY A 219 4.63 12.38 10.25
N ALA A 220 4.81 13.21 11.26
CA ALA A 220 5.75 12.96 12.35
C ALA A 220 5.21 12.07 13.49
N GLN A 221 3.98 11.54 13.37
CA GLN A 221 3.39 10.72 14.41
C GLN A 221 4.20 9.44 14.62
N ARG A 222 4.56 9.18 15.88
CA ARG A 222 5.21 7.94 16.34
C ARG A 222 4.38 7.37 17.48
N LEU A 223 4.08 6.08 17.41
CA LEU A 223 3.37 5.39 18.49
C LEU A 223 4.35 4.84 19.52
N SER A 224 3.93 4.87 20.78
CA SER A 224 4.52 4.08 21.84
C SER A 224 4.17 2.59 21.70
N GLU A 225 4.90 1.73 22.40
CA GLU A 225 4.61 0.29 22.43
C GLU A 225 3.19 0.00 22.95
N ASN A 226 2.71 0.74 23.96
CA ASN A 226 1.34 0.58 24.49
C ASN A 226 0.27 0.97 23.48
N GLU A 227 0.45 2.08 22.77
CA GLU A 227 -0.47 2.48 21.71
C GLU A 227 -0.49 1.47 20.55
N MET A 228 0.67 0.87 20.25
CA MET A 228 0.76 -0.20 19.26
C MET A 228 -0.03 -1.45 19.69
N ILE A 229 0.07 -1.88 20.94
CA ILE A 229 -0.71 -3.02 21.47
C ILE A 229 -2.20 -2.75 21.29
N LEU A 230 -2.68 -1.57 21.74
CA LEU A 230 -4.09 -1.20 21.61
C LEU A 230 -4.56 -1.12 20.15
N ARG A 231 -3.69 -0.63 19.25
CA ARG A 231 -3.97 -0.60 17.81
C ARG A 231 -4.14 -2.03 17.25
N ILE A 232 -3.25 -2.94 17.61
CA ILE A 232 -3.32 -4.32 17.14
C ILE A 232 -4.57 -5.03 17.66
N ASP A 233 -4.90 -4.92 18.92
CA ASP A 233 -6.09 -5.52 19.51
C ASP A 233 -7.36 -5.06 18.77
N ARG A 234 -7.46 -3.76 18.46
CA ARG A 234 -8.56 -3.20 17.69
C ARG A 234 -8.60 -3.73 16.26
N LEU A 235 -7.48 -3.70 15.55
CA LEU A 235 -7.43 -4.15 14.15
C LEU A 235 -7.68 -5.66 14.01
N GLN A 236 -7.27 -6.46 14.98
CA GLN A 236 -7.60 -7.89 15.03
C GLN A 236 -9.11 -8.11 15.19
N SER A 237 -9.82 -7.26 15.94
CA SER A 237 -11.28 -7.35 16.01
C SER A 237 -11.97 -7.10 14.66
N TYR A 238 -11.29 -6.44 13.72
CA TYR A 238 -11.75 -6.25 12.33
C TYR A 238 -11.30 -7.39 11.40
N GLY A 239 -10.40 -8.26 11.85
CA GLY A 239 -9.89 -9.40 11.09
C GLY A 239 -8.47 -9.23 10.52
N LEU A 240 -7.65 -8.33 11.10
CA LEU A 240 -6.24 -8.23 10.74
C LEU A 240 -5.53 -9.57 10.95
N LEU A 241 -4.70 -9.98 9.98
CA LEU A 241 -4.00 -11.26 10.00
C LEU A 241 -2.48 -11.15 10.10
N GLY A 242 -1.90 -9.96 9.94
CA GLY A 242 -0.44 -9.82 9.98
C GLY A 242 0.05 -8.43 10.35
N LEU A 243 1.35 -8.37 10.63
CA LEU A 243 2.13 -7.17 10.90
C LEU A 243 3.34 -7.10 9.98
N GLU A 244 3.65 -5.92 9.45
CA GLU A 244 4.96 -5.63 8.90
C GLU A 244 5.91 -5.34 10.07
N ALA A 245 6.67 -6.37 10.49
CA ALA A 245 7.60 -6.26 11.60
C ALA A 245 9.01 -5.85 11.16
N PHE A 246 9.36 -6.11 9.90
CA PHE A 246 10.61 -5.69 9.30
C PHE A 246 10.34 -4.63 8.24
N TYR A 247 10.84 -3.42 8.50
CA TYR A 247 10.61 -2.25 7.68
C TYR A 247 11.88 -1.38 7.64
N SER A 248 12.19 -0.80 6.49
CA SER A 248 13.43 -0.03 6.29
C SER A 248 13.70 1.08 7.31
N GLY A 249 12.65 1.64 7.92
CA GLY A 249 12.75 2.69 8.93
C GLY A 249 12.70 2.19 10.38
N PHE A 250 12.64 0.88 10.65
CA PHE A 250 12.63 0.34 12.01
C PHE A 250 14.02 0.01 12.53
N SER A 251 14.26 0.33 13.80
CA SER A 251 15.40 -0.18 14.55
C SER A 251 15.22 -1.68 14.87
N GLU A 252 16.31 -2.36 15.19
CA GLU A 252 16.30 -3.74 15.68
C GLU A 252 15.33 -3.92 16.86
N LYS A 253 15.32 -2.99 17.81
CA LYS A 253 14.42 -3.03 18.97
C LYS A 253 12.94 -2.99 18.56
N GLN A 254 12.59 -2.13 17.60
CA GLN A 254 11.22 -2.04 17.09
C GLN A 254 10.80 -3.32 16.34
N ALA A 255 11.68 -3.86 15.51
CA ALA A 255 11.44 -5.11 14.80
C ALA A 255 11.25 -6.28 15.79
N ALA A 256 12.11 -6.40 16.82
CA ALA A 256 12.00 -7.43 17.85
C ALA A 256 10.69 -7.31 18.64
N PHE A 257 10.28 -6.10 19.03
CA PHE A 257 9.01 -5.84 19.69
C PHE A 257 7.82 -6.29 18.83
N LEU A 258 7.80 -5.91 17.54
CA LEU A 258 6.71 -6.28 16.63
C LEU A 258 6.68 -7.78 16.35
N CYS A 259 7.82 -8.46 16.26
CA CYS A 259 7.88 -9.91 16.16
C CYS A 259 7.24 -10.58 17.39
N ALA A 260 7.63 -10.17 18.60
CA ALA A 260 7.06 -10.69 19.84
C ALA A 260 5.55 -10.43 19.96
N LEU A 261 5.11 -9.23 19.54
CA LEU A 261 3.69 -8.86 19.52
C LEU A 261 2.90 -9.71 18.50
N ALA A 262 3.45 -9.93 17.31
CA ALA A 262 2.84 -10.77 16.29
C ALA A 262 2.74 -12.23 16.74
N GLU A 263 3.78 -12.81 17.33
CA GLU A 263 3.77 -14.17 17.87
C GLU A 263 2.73 -14.33 18.97
N LYS A 264 2.68 -13.41 19.95
CA LYS A 264 1.67 -13.40 21.02
C LYS A 264 0.25 -13.39 20.47
N ASN A 265 0.01 -12.62 19.42
CA ASN A 265 -1.31 -12.43 18.82
C ASN A 265 -1.59 -13.40 17.65
N LYS A 266 -0.70 -14.34 17.35
CA LYS A 266 -0.80 -15.31 16.23
C LYS A 266 -0.98 -14.64 14.88
N LEU A 267 -0.32 -13.52 14.67
CA LEU A 267 -0.30 -12.77 13.42
C LEU A 267 0.86 -13.23 12.53
N PHE A 268 0.66 -13.18 11.22
CA PHE A 268 1.76 -13.31 10.27
C PHE A 268 2.73 -12.14 10.38
N ILE A 269 3.99 -12.39 10.08
CA ILE A 269 5.02 -11.36 10.00
C ILE A 269 5.41 -11.18 8.54
N THR A 270 5.40 -9.93 8.08
CA THR A 270 5.90 -9.53 6.77
C THR A 270 7.11 -8.61 6.88
N ALA A 271 7.74 -8.37 5.73
CA ALA A 271 8.91 -7.53 5.61
C ALA A 271 8.85 -6.74 4.30
N GLY A 272 9.15 -5.45 4.34
CA GLY A 272 9.17 -4.61 3.17
C GLY A 272 10.10 -3.40 3.29
N SER A 273 10.65 -2.97 2.15
CA SER A 273 11.49 -1.79 2.09
C SER A 273 10.70 -0.49 2.09
N ASP A 274 9.48 -0.54 1.56
CA ASP A 274 8.66 0.62 1.25
C ASP A 274 9.41 1.55 0.26
N TYR A 275 9.96 0.92 -0.78
CA TYR A 275 10.73 1.57 -1.83
C TYR A 275 9.82 2.43 -2.73
N HIS A 276 10.28 3.66 -3.06
CA HIS A 276 9.55 4.62 -3.88
C HIS A 276 10.40 5.21 -5.02
N GLY A 277 11.45 4.50 -5.43
CA GLY A 277 12.39 5.04 -6.41
C GLY A 277 13.16 6.24 -5.86
N GLU A 278 13.20 7.32 -6.62
CA GLU A 278 13.91 8.56 -6.24
C GLU A 278 13.19 9.38 -5.16
N ASN A 279 11.89 9.12 -4.91
CA ASN A 279 11.12 9.86 -3.91
C ASN A 279 11.48 9.48 -2.46
N LYS A 280 12.20 8.36 -2.25
CA LYS A 280 12.60 7.89 -0.94
C LYS A 280 14.00 7.28 -0.99
N ALA A 281 14.90 7.75 -0.13
CA ALA A 281 16.30 7.26 -0.07
C ALA A 281 16.39 5.86 0.59
N VAL A 282 15.65 4.88 0.05
CA VAL A 282 15.60 3.49 0.50
C VAL A 282 15.94 2.58 -0.69
N ARG A 283 16.71 1.52 -0.46
CA ARG A 283 17.03 0.52 -1.49
C ARG A 283 16.09 -0.67 -1.39
N LEU A 284 15.74 -1.26 -2.52
CA LEU A 284 15.00 -2.52 -2.58
C LEU A 284 15.67 -3.60 -1.72
N GLY A 285 14.85 -4.30 -0.93
CA GLY A 285 15.31 -5.34 -0.01
C GLY A 285 15.97 -4.82 1.27
N THR A 286 15.91 -3.53 1.56
CA THR A 286 16.29 -2.97 2.87
C THR A 286 15.14 -3.16 3.83
N LEU A 287 15.26 -4.06 4.79
CA LEU A 287 14.16 -4.50 5.64
C LEU A 287 14.27 -4.01 7.09
N CYS A 288 15.30 -3.24 7.40
CA CYS A 288 15.55 -2.65 8.71
C CYS A 288 16.58 -1.51 8.57
N ALA A 289 16.51 -0.51 9.43
CA ALA A 289 17.49 0.57 9.45
C ALA A 289 18.86 0.09 10.00
N ASP A 290 18.81 -0.92 10.89
CA ASP A 290 19.97 -1.52 11.55
C ASP A 290 20.14 -3.00 11.12
N VAL A 291 21.15 -3.69 11.71
CA VAL A 291 21.32 -5.14 11.52
C VAL A 291 20.26 -5.88 12.32
N CYS A 292 19.27 -6.41 11.63
CA CYS A 292 18.18 -7.20 12.24
C CYS A 292 18.36 -8.70 11.98
N PRO A 293 17.74 -9.57 12.83
CA PRO A 293 17.61 -10.98 12.52
C PRO A 293 16.95 -11.22 11.15
N SER A 294 17.27 -12.34 10.51
CA SER A 294 16.69 -12.66 9.21
C SER A 294 15.16 -12.84 9.31
N PRO A 295 14.36 -12.16 8.49
CA PRO A 295 12.90 -12.35 8.44
C PRO A 295 12.49 -13.65 7.75
N LEU A 296 13.39 -14.35 7.07
CA LEU A 296 13.10 -15.51 6.22
C LEU A 296 12.23 -16.60 6.86
N PRO A 297 12.42 -17.01 8.12
CA PRO A 297 11.56 -18.03 8.73
C PRO A 297 10.08 -17.61 8.74
N TYR A 298 9.81 -16.36 9.09
CA TYR A 298 8.45 -15.81 9.15
C TYR A 298 7.84 -15.65 7.75
N LEU A 299 8.63 -15.17 6.79
CA LEU A 299 8.18 -14.98 5.42
C LEU A 299 7.86 -16.32 4.73
N LYS A 300 8.59 -17.39 5.03
CA LYS A 300 8.27 -18.73 4.54
C LYS A 300 6.93 -19.24 5.06
N VAL A 301 6.57 -18.95 6.32
CA VAL A 301 5.26 -19.27 6.88
C VAL A 301 4.17 -18.47 6.19
N PHE A 302 4.37 -17.17 6.03
CA PHE A 302 3.43 -16.26 5.36
C PHE A 302 3.16 -16.68 3.91
N ILE A 303 4.20 -16.94 3.11
CA ILE A 303 4.07 -17.39 1.73
C ILE A 303 3.36 -18.73 1.64
N ARG A 304 3.69 -19.67 2.51
CA ARG A 304 2.99 -20.96 2.58
C ARG A 304 1.49 -20.77 2.80
N TYR A 305 1.11 -19.88 3.69
CA TYR A 305 -0.30 -19.59 3.92
C TYR A 305 -0.98 -19.02 2.67
N ILE A 306 -0.36 -18.06 1.96
CA ILE A 306 -0.92 -17.46 0.74
C ILE A 306 -1.18 -18.52 -0.35
N PHE A 307 -0.25 -19.44 -0.56
CA PHE A 307 -0.34 -20.41 -1.66
C PHE A 307 -1.04 -21.73 -1.31
N CYS A 308 -1.24 -22.05 -0.04
CA CYS A 308 -1.83 -23.34 0.40
C CYS A 308 -3.28 -23.22 0.90
N ARG A 309 -3.90 -22.06 0.88
CA ARG A 309 -5.28 -21.81 1.34
C ARG A 309 -6.34 -22.02 0.25
#